data_05b98e1556b3b98edbe42a9e9ffbcadf
#
_entry.id   05b98e1556b3b98edbe42a9e9ffbcadf
#
_cell.length_a   1.000
_cell.length_b   1.000
_cell.length_c   1.000
_cell.angle_alpha   90.00
_cell.angle_beta   90.00
_cell.angle_gamma   90.00
#
_symmetry.space_group_name_H-M   'P 1'
#
loop_
_entity.id
_entity.type
_entity.pdbx_description
1 polymer ?
#
loop_
_entity_poly.entity_id
_entity_poly.type
_entity_poly.pdbx_seq_one_letter_code
_entity_poly.pdbx_strand_id
1 'polypeptide(L)'
;MTSDTSAAAAQSFTPREISAVIWGALLAMSLAALDQTIIATAMPAMARELGHVALLSWIVSAYLLTSTCVTPIVGKLSDLYGRRRMLMGALALFMVGSALCALSSTMVALILSRALQGVGGGSLITLGQAVIGDVVTPRERARYSGYFSVVFSAASVLGPTLGGFLSQYWGWPWIFWINLPLALIALFIVDRALRKLPVSHRRLPIDYAGITALSGATVALLSVVTLGGHQLAWTSPATAALAAAAVVLATLFIWIQWRAQDPVLPPRFMTDAVMKPLLLASFVIIGTFISATVLAPIYFQVALGLPASESGVLIIPMLVSGSITSIFASRYSTRTGRYKRPPLISLPIAIAALVVMALMATHLTPWIAAAILTVIGAGIGPTYPATSVAALNAVAPRDMGAASGAVVFARALGSAIMIAVASALVLALAAEALPDGGANGLEGLVQTSLGGDARQTIALAFGVMFGAAAASLCVGLALFARIEDRELRDKHHPAPATGE
;
A
#
# COMPACT_ATOMS: atom_id res chain seq x y z
N MET A 1 -19.84 47.59 -15.05
CA MET A 1 -18.73 47.12 -15.88
C MET A 1 -17.46 47.30 -15.09
N THR A 2 -17.07 46.32 -14.31
CA THR A 2 -15.72 46.19 -13.77
C THR A 2 -15.44 44.69 -13.86
N SER A 3 -14.66 44.36 -14.89
CA SER A 3 -14.17 43.02 -15.14
C SER A 3 -13.22 42.60 -14.02
N ASP A 4 -13.68 41.71 -13.17
CA ASP A 4 -12.88 41.04 -12.14
C ASP A 4 -11.90 40.09 -12.80
N THR A 5 -10.81 40.60 -13.32
CA THR A 5 -9.63 39.88 -13.80
C THR A 5 -8.79 39.46 -12.61
N SER A 6 -9.36 38.64 -11.76
CA SER A 6 -8.59 37.82 -10.80
C SER A 6 -8.27 36.46 -11.42
N ALA A 7 -7.57 36.47 -12.54
CA ALA A 7 -6.74 35.32 -12.93
C ALA A 7 -5.63 35.25 -11.88
N ALA A 8 -5.86 34.45 -10.83
CA ALA A 8 -4.80 34.10 -9.89
C ALA A 8 -3.62 33.57 -10.71
N ALA A 9 -2.58 34.39 -10.82
CA ALA A 9 -1.35 34.05 -11.48
C ALA A 9 -0.89 32.70 -10.91
N ALA A 10 -0.93 31.66 -11.70
CA ALA A 10 -0.40 30.37 -11.37
C ALA A 10 1.07 30.59 -11.04
N GLN A 11 1.42 30.58 -9.74
CA GLN A 11 2.78 30.75 -9.28
C GLN A 11 3.61 29.64 -9.93
N SER A 12 4.43 30.00 -10.89
CA SER A 12 5.31 29.07 -11.57
C SER A 12 6.42 28.68 -10.60
N PHE A 13 6.41 27.42 -10.19
CA PHE A 13 7.52 26.84 -9.44
C PHE A 13 8.77 26.78 -10.33
N THR A 14 9.89 27.19 -9.79
CA THR A 14 11.18 26.99 -10.45
C THR A 14 11.54 25.49 -10.47
N PRO A 15 12.36 25.00 -11.41
CA PRO A 15 12.80 23.61 -11.44
C PRO A 15 13.46 23.14 -10.13
N ARG A 16 14.15 24.03 -9.41
CA ARG A 16 14.76 23.73 -8.10
C ARG A 16 13.70 23.54 -7.02
N GLU A 17 12.65 24.37 -7.01
CA GLU A 17 11.54 24.24 -6.06
C GLU A 17 10.73 22.97 -6.31
N ILE A 18 10.44 22.65 -7.57
CA ILE A 18 9.80 21.37 -7.95
C ILE A 18 10.63 20.20 -7.43
N SER A 19 11.92 20.21 -7.67
CA SER A 19 12.83 19.16 -7.20
C SER A 19 12.82 19.05 -5.66
N ALA A 20 12.86 20.15 -4.93
CA ALA A 20 12.81 20.16 -3.47
C ALA A 20 11.49 19.57 -2.94
N VAL A 21 10.35 19.94 -3.54
CA VAL A 21 9.03 19.37 -3.19
C VAL A 21 9.01 17.87 -3.39
N ILE A 22 9.50 17.39 -4.54
CA ILE A 22 9.50 15.98 -4.90
C ILE A 22 10.39 15.18 -3.93
N TRP A 23 11.61 15.63 -3.68
CA TRP A 23 12.51 14.95 -2.74
C TRP A 23 11.97 14.96 -1.32
N GLY A 24 11.35 16.06 -0.87
CA GLY A 24 10.68 16.13 0.42
C GLY A 24 9.52 15.13 0.53
N ALA A 25 8.68 15.04 -0.50
CA ALA A 25 7.58 14.08 -0.55
C ALA A 25 8.08 12.61 -0.60
N LEU A 26 9.09 12.32 -1.42
CA LEU A 26 9.70 10.98 -1.49
C LEU A 26 10.35 10.58 -0.18
N LEU A 27 11.05 11.51 0.51
CA LEU A 27 11.63 11.24 1.81
C LEU A 27 10.56 10.96 2.87
N ALA A 28 9.45 11.72 2.89
CA ALA A 28 8.33 11.47 3.77
C ALA A 28 7.69 10.09 3.52
N MET A 29 7.53 9.71 2.25
CA MET A 29 7.02 8.37 1.88
C MET A 29 8.02 7.26 2.24
N SER A 30 9.32 7.51 2.09
CA SER A 30 10.39 6.55 2.46
C SER A 30 10.37 6.24 3.94
N LEU A 31 10.12 7.23 4.80
CA LEU A 31 9.97 7.02 6.24
C LEU A 31 8.86 6.04 6.57
N ALA A 32 7.67 6.24 5.99
CA ALA A 32 6.53 5.35 6.22
C ALA A 32 6.78 3.94 5.65
N ALA A 33 7.41 3.83 4.48
CA ALA A 33 7.72 2.54 3.86
C ALA A 33 8.80 1.77 4.63
N LEU A 34 9.86 2.46 5.09
CA LEU A 34 10.92 1.86 5.88
C LEU A 34 10.39 1.37 7.23
N ASP A 35 9.58 2.18 7.90
CA ASP A 35 8.97 1.83 9.19
C ASP A 35 8.10 0.57 9.12
N GLN A 36 7.39 0.36 8.02
CA GLN A 36 6.60 -0.87 7.81
C GLN A 36 7.44 -2.13 7.70
N THR A 37 8.65 -2.04 7.17
CA THR A 37 9.48 -3.21 6.86
C THR A 37 10.55 -3.50 7.92
N ILE A 38 11.04 -2.46 8.61
CA ILE A 38 12.11 -2.56 9.61
C ILE A 38 11.69 -3.37 10.84
N ILE A 39 10.39 -3.38 11.17
CA ILE A 39 9.85 -3.93 12.40
C ILE A 39 9.93 -5.45 12.47
N ALA A 40 9.77 -6.12 11.31
CA ALA A 40 9.67 -7.58 11.23
C ALA A 40 10.88 -8.30 11.86
N THR A 41 12.08 -7.76 11.69
CA THR A 41 13.32 -8.32 12.22
C THR A 41 13.57 -8.02 13.70
N ALA A 42 12.90 -7.00 14.25
CA ALA A 42 12.98 -6.62 15.65
C ALA A 42 11.92 -7.31 16.54
N MET A 43 10.89 -7.90 15.95
CA MET A 43 9.79 -8.56 16.69
C MET A 43 10.28 -9.60 17.72
N PRO A 44 11.26 -10.47 17.43
CA PRO A 44 11.75 -11.43 18.43
C PRO A 44 12.42 -10.76 19.65
N ALA A 45 13.08 -9.62 19.48
CA ALA A 45 13.67 -8.85 20.56
C ALA A 45 12.58 -8.18 21.41
N MET A 46 11.57 -7.59 20.78
CA MET A 46 10.41 -7.02 21.46
C MET A 46 9.65 -8.07 22.28
N ALA A 47 9.47 -9.29 21.74
CA ALA A 47 8.81 -10.39 22.43
C ALA A 47 9.55 -10.80 23.70
N ARG A 48 10.88 -10.86 23.67
CA ARG A 48 11.70 -11.24 24.80
C ARG A 48 11.69 -10.20 25.91
N GLU A 49 11.65 -8.92 25.56
CA GLU A 49 11.72 -7.82 26.53
C GLU A 49 10.36 -7.41 27.08
N LEU A 50 9.34 -7.30 26.23
CA LEU A 50 8.00 -6.83 26.61
C LEU A 50 7.04 -7.96 27.01
N GLY A 51 7.40 -9.22 26.74
CA GLY A 51 6.53 -10.38 27.00
C GLY A 51 5.31 -10.42 26.06
N HIS A 52 4.27 -11.14 26.48
CA HIS A 52 2.96 -11.21 25.80
C HIS A 52 3.06 -11.55 24.29
N VAL A 53 3.73 -12.66 23.95
CA VAL A 53 3.97 -13.13 22.56
C VAL A 53 2.68 -13.19 21.72
N ALA A 54 1.54 -13.53 22.35
CA ALA A 54 0.24 -13.56 21.68
C ALA A 54 -0.20 -12.20 21.09
N LEU A 55 0.36 -11.09 21.57
CA LEU A 55 0.05 -9.74 21.09
C LEU A 55 1.03 -9.22 20.02
N LEU A 56 2.08 -9.96 19.67
CA LEU A 56 3.11 -9.50 18.73
C LEU A 56 2.55 -9.08 17.37
N SER A 57 1.63 -9.84 16.82
CA SER A 57 0.99 -9.55 15.53
C SER A 57 0.25 -8.20 15.55
N TRP A 58 -0.22 -7.76 16.72
CA TRP A 58 -0.88 -6.47 16.87
C TRP A 58 0.05 -5.26 16.66
N ILE A 59 1.37 -5.41 16.85
CA ILE A 59 2.33 -4.34 16.59
C ILE A 59 2.27 -3.91 15.11
N VAL A 60 2.16 -4.88 14.21
CA VAL A 60 2.04 -4.62 12.76
C VAL A 60 0.60 -4.27 12.40
N SER A 61 -0.37 -5.05 12.91
CA SER A 61 -1.79 -4.88 12.58
C SER A 61 -2.34 -3.52 12.99
N ALA A 62 -2.02 -3.02 14.19
CA ALA A 62 -2.47 -1.72 14.67
C ALA A 62 -2.02 -0.57 13.74
N TYR A 63 -0.77 -0.61 13.29
CA TYR A 63 -0.25 0.36 12.33
C TYR A 63 -0.97 0.26 10.97
N LEU A 64 -1.12 -0.96 10.42
CA LEU A 64 -1.77 -1.17 9.14
C LEU A 64 -3.24 -0.77 9.17
N LEU A 65 -3.96 -1.10 10.24
CA LEU A 65 -5.35 -0.70 10.44
C LEU A 65 -5.51 0.81 10.38
N THR A 66 -4.77 1.54 11.21
CA THR A 66 -4.88 2.99 11.30
C THR A 66 -4.35 3.69 10.05
N SER A 67 -3.26 3.21 9.46
CA SER A 67 -2.73 3.76 8.21
C SER A 67 -3.71 3.59 7.04
N THR A 68 -4.38 2.43 6.95
CA THR A 68 -5.38 2.19 5.91
C THR A 68 -6.61 3.08 6.10
N CYS A 69 -7.12 3.19 7.34
CA CYS A 69 -8.28 4.03 7.65
C CYS A 69 -8.06 5.50 7.31
N VAL A 70 -6.86 6.03 7.59
CA VAL A 70 -6.58 7.46 7.46
C VAL A 70 -6.37 7.91 6.01
N THR A 71 -5.97 7.00 5.10
CA THR A 71 -5.59 7.38 3.72
C THR A 71 -6.66 8.16 2.95
N PRO A 72 -7.94 7.74 2.87
CA PRO A 72 -8.97 8.49 2.18
C PRO A 72 -9.33 9.79 2.93
N ILE A 73 -9.30 9.74 4.26
CA ILE A 73 -9.63 10.87 5.12
C ILE A 73 -8.63 12.01 4.93
N VAL A 74 -7.35 11.70 5.05
CA VAL A 74 -6.29 12.72 4.94
C VAL A 74 -6.15 13.24 3.52
N GLY A 75 -6.42 12.40 2.52
CA GLY A 75 -6.52 12.83 1.13
C GLY A 75 -7.51 13.98 0.99
N LYS A 76 -8.74 13.77 1.47
CA LYS A 76 -9.80 14.79 1.47
C LYS A 76 -9.47 15.99 2.33
N LEU A 77 -9.04 15.79 3.58
CA LEU A 77 -8.68 16.89 4.47
C LEU A 77 -7.57 17.78 3.90
N SER A 78 -6.66 17.21 3.14
CA SER A 78 -5.58 17.98 2.51
C SER A 78 -6.06 18.88 1.37
N ASP A 79 -7.15 18.53 0.71
CA ASP A 79 -7.82 19.38 -0.28
C ASP A 79 -8.49 20.61 0.39
N LEU A 80 -8.93 20.46 1.66
CA LEU A 80 -9.60 21.51 2.43
C LEU A 80 -8.61 22.42 3.19
N TYR A 81 -7.67 21.82 3.94
CA TYR A 81 -6.77 22.54 4.85
C TYR A 81 -5.42 22.90 4.23
N GLY A 82 -5.15 22.41 3.03
CA GLY A 82 -3.91 22.66 2.29
C GLY A 82 -2.83 21.60 2.57
N ARG A 83 -2.10 21.26 1.52
CA ARG A 83 -1.09 20.17 1.51
C ARG A 83 0.01 20.36 2.55
N ARG A 84 0.55 21.59 2.64
CA ARG A 84 1.67 21.89 3.55
C ARG A 84 1.30 21.59 5.01
N ARG A 85 0.17 22.15 5.48
CA ARG A 85 -0.25 21.97 6.88
C ARG A 85 -0.50 20.50 7.21
N MET A 86 -1.18 19.81 6.30
CA MET A 86 -1.51 18.38 6.50
C MET A 86 -0.25 17.50 6.48
N LEU A 87 0.69 17.73 5.56
CA LEU A 87 1.93 16.94 5.49
C LEU A 87 2.86 17.21 6.68
N MET A 88 2.96 18.47 7.13
CA MET A 88 3.70 18.80 8.36
C MET A 88 3.06 18.17 9.60
N GLY A 89 1.73 18.21 9.72
CA GLY A 89 0.99 17.54 10.79
C GLY A 89 1.20 16.02 10.78
N ALA A 90 1.18 15.40 9.61
CA ALA A 90 1.44 13.98 9.44
C ALA A 90 2.86 13.58 9.85
N LEU A 91 3.89 14.38 9.46
CA LEU A 91 5.28 14.18 9.89
C LEU A 91 5.42 14.32 11.40
N ALA A 92 4.82 15.36 12.00
CA ALA A 92 4.85 15.57 13.45
C ALA A 92 4.18 14.39 14.19
N LEU A 93 3.00 13.95 13.71
CA LEU A 93 2.28 12.81 14.30
C LEU A 93 3.07 11.51 14.20
N PHE A 94 3.72 11.27 13.04
CA PHE A 94 4.59 10.13 12.82
C PHE A 94 5.79 10.16 13.78
N MET A 95 6.44 11.32 13.96
CA MET A 95 7.55 11.50 14.90
C MET A 95 7.12 11.23 16.35
N VAL A 96 6.00 11.81 16.78
CA VAL A 96 5.46 11.58 18.13
C VAL A 96 5.15 10.10 18.34
N GLY A 97 4.45 9.47 17.37
CA GLY A 97 4.18 8.04 17.41
C GLY A 97 5.45 7.20 17.48
N SER A 98 6.48 7.56 16.70
CA SER A 98 7.78 6.87 16.70
C SER A 98 8.52 7.01 18.05
N ALA A 99 8.54 8.21 18.63
CA ALA A 99 9.13 8.44 19.95
C ALA A 99 8.38 7.65 21.05
N LEU A 100 7.05 7.62 21.01
CA LEU A 100 6.25 6.84 21.96
C LEU A 100 6.49 5.33 21.79
N CYS A 101 6.65 4.84 20.56
CA CYS A 101 7.05 3.44 20.32
C CYS A 101 8.41 3.13 20.96
N ALA A 102 9.40 3.99 20.76
CA ALA A 102 10.74 3.81 21.31
C ALA A 102 10.78 3.84 22.84
N LEU A 103 9.86 4.59 23.48
CA LEU A 103 9.76 4.73 24.93
C LEU A 103 8.78 3.71 25.56
N SER A 104 8.17 2.84 24.78
CA SER A 104 7.18 1.87 25.28
C SER A 104 7.83 0.82 26.16
N SER A 105 7.34 0.69 27.39
CA SER A 105 7.77 -0.30 28.38
C SER A 105 6.85 -1.51 28.47
N THR A 106 5.72 -1.51 27.76
CA THR A 106 4.75 -2.62 27.71
C THR A 106 4.28 -2.88 26.29
N MET A 107 3.90 -4.12 26.01
CA MET A 107 3.37 -4.51 24.69
C MET A 107 2.13 -3.68 24.30
N VAL A 108 1.22 -3.42 25.23
CA VAL A 108 0.01 -2.62 24.98
C VAL A 108 0.38 -1.16 24.64
N ALA A 109 1.31 -0.55 25.39
CA ALA A 109 1.79 0.81 25.09
C ALA A 109 2.40 0.88 23.69
N LEU A 110 3.21 -0.11 23.30
CA LEU A 110 3.78 -0.20 21.97
C LEU A 110 2.70 -0.32 20.88
N ILE A 111 1.69 -1.17 21.05
CA ILE A 111 0.57 -1.32 20.11
C ILE A 111 -0.21 0.00 19.94
N LEU A 112 -0.53 0.69 21.03
CA LEU A 112 -1.23 1.98 20.97
C LEU A 112 -0.38 3.06 20.29
N SER A 113 0.92 3.09 20.58
CA SER A 113 1.87 3.99 19.93
C SER A 113 2.00 3.69 18.43
N ARG A 114 1.99 2.41 18.04
CA ARG A 114 1.95 1.95 16.66
C ARG A 114 0.68 2.38 15.93
N ALA A 115 -0.47 2.32 16.60
CA ALA A 115 -1.72 2.83 16.03
C ALA A 115 -1.63 4.34 15.74
N LEU A 116 -1.08 5.13 16.66
CA LEU A 116 -0.85 6.57 16.47
C LEU A 116 0.14 6.84 15.32
N GLN A 117 1.25 6.11 15.31
CA GLN A 117 2.27 6.22 14.25
C GLN A 117 1.72 5.84 12.88
N GLY A 118 0.82 4.84 12.81
CA GLY A 118 0.14 4.42 11.59
C GLY A 118 -0.74 5.52 10.98
N VAL A 119 -1.40 6.34 11.79
CA VAL A 119 -2.12 7.53 11.30
C VAL A 119 -1.16 8.48 10.58
N GLY A 120 0.01 8.75 11.17
CA GLY A 120 1.06 9.55 10.52
C GLY A 120 1.54 8.90 9.22
N GLY A 121 1.94 7.62 9.27
CA GLY A 121 2.53 6.90 8.14
C GLY A 121 1.62 6.77 6.92
N GLY A 122 0.34 6.38 7.12
CA GLY A 122 -0.66 6.34 6.05
C GLY A 122 -0.89 7.71 5.42
N SER A 123 -0.87 8.76 6.25
CA SER A 123 -0.97 10.15 5.78
C SER A 123 0.21 10.55 4.92
N LEU A 124 1.45 10.17 5.27
CA LEU A 124 2.66 10.50 4.52
C LEU A 124 2.63 9.93 3.10
N ILE A 125 2.19 8.69 2.94
CA ILE A 125 2.09 8.04 1.61
C ILE A 125 1.06 8.75 0.73
N THR A 126 -0.13 9.02 1.27
CA THR A 126 -1.22 9.66 0.53
C THR A 126 -0.89 11.10 0.14
N LEU A 127 -0.41 11.88 1.10
CA LEU A 127 -0.06 13.29 0.90
C LEU A 127 1.16 13.46 -0.01
N GLY A 128 2.15 12.56 0.08
CA GLY A 128 3.30 12.58 -0.81
C GLY A 128 2.88 12.45 -2.28
N GLN A 129 1.96 11.54 -2.60
CA GLN A 129 1.42 11.39 -3.95
C GLN A 129 0.59 12.62 -4.38
N ALA A 130 -0.25 13.14 -3.49
CA ALA A 130 -1.10 14.31 -3.78
C ALA A 130 -0.26 15.57 -4.04
N VAL A 131 0.75 15.84 -3.21
CA VAL A 131 1.65 17.00 -3.36
C VAL A 131 2.39 16.99 -4.69
N ILE A 132 2.92 15.84 -5.09
CA ILE A 132 3.56 15.71 -6.42
C ILE A 132 2.53 16.00 -7.52
N GLY A 133 1.29 15.54 -7.34
CA GLY A 133 0.18 15.83 -8.24
C GLY A 133 -0.10 17.33 -8.42
N ASP A 134 0.06 18.14 -7.39
CA ASP A 134 -0.25 19.56 -7.44
C ASP A 134 0.87 20.42 -8.08
N VAL A 135 2.13 19.96 -8.00
CA VAL A 135 3.32 20.76 -8.38
C VAL A 135 3.74 20.51 -9.83
N VAL A 136 3.48 19.32 -10.37
CA VAL A 136 3.93 18.95 -11.72
C VAL A 136 2.75 18.72 -12.67
N THR A 137 3.02 18.89 -13.98
CA THR A 137 2.03 18.59 -15.03
C THR A 137 1.66 17.10 -15.05
N PRO A 138 0.48 16.71 -15.57
CA PRO A 138 0.09 15.31 -15.71
C PRO A 138 1.16 14.44 -16.41
N ARG A 139 1.85 15.01 -17.39
CA ARG A 139 2.91 14.32 -18.14
C ARG A 139 4.18 14.13 -17.30
N GLU A 140 4.56 15.15 -16.52
CA GLU A 140 5.70 15.05 -15.59
C GLU A 140 5.40 14.14 -14.40
N ARG A 141 4.13 14.06 -13.92
CA ARG A 141 3.70 13.12 -12.88
C ARG A 141 4.05 11.69 -13.25
N ALA A 142 3.85 11.32 -14.52
CA ALA A 142 4.20 9.99 -14.99
C ALA A 142 5.68 9.68 -14.72
N ARG A 143 6.59 10.66 -14.91
CA ARG A 143 8.02 10.49 -14.61
C ARG A 143 8.30 10.21 -13.14
N TYR A 144 7.65 10.96 -12.24
CA TYR A 144 7.91 10.85 -10.80
C TYR A 144 7.19 9.70 -10.12
N SER A 145 6.08 9.24 -10.69
CA SER A 145 5.33 8.09 -10.14
C SER A 145 6.14 6.78 -10.13
N GLY A 146 7.12 6.63 -11.02
CA GLY A 146 8.03 5.49 -11.02
C GLY A 146 8.93 5.42 -9.78
N TYR A 147 9.28 6.57 -9.21
CA TYR A 147 10.11 6.61 -7.99
C TYR A 147 9.40 6.09 -6.75
N PHE A 148 8.06 6.05 -6.73
CA PHE A 148 7.30 5.44 -5.63
C PHE A 148 7.63 3.95 -5.48
N SER A 149 7.68 3.23 -6.59
CA SER A 149 8.07 1.80 -6.57
C SER A 149 9.50 1.62 -6.07
N VAL A 150 10.41 2.52 -6.45
CA VAL A 150 11.81 2.49 -5.97
C VAL A 150 11.88 2.69 -4.46
N VAL A 151 11.12 3.65 -3.92
CA VAL A 151 11.05 3.92 -2.48
C VAL A 151 10.59 2.67 -1.72
N PHE A 152 9.50 2.03 -2.17
CA PHE A 152 8.99 0.82 -1.53
C PHE A 152 9.94 -0.37 -1.66
N SER A 153 10.56 -0.57 -2.82
CA SER A 153 11.54 -1.67 -3.00
C SER A 153 12.81 -1.45 -2.19
N ALA A 154 13.31 -0.23 -2.14
CA ALA A 154 14.46 0.11 -1.31
C ALA A 154 14.14 -0.11 0.18
N ALA A 155 12.97 0.32 0.65
CA ALA A 155 12.52 0.09 2.00
C ALA A 155 12.36 -1.40 2.33
N SER A 156 11.88 -2.22 1.38
CA SER A 156 11.72 -3.67 1.57
C SER A 156 13.05 -4.41 1.70
N VAL A 157 14.13 -3.88 1.11
CA VAL A 157 15.48 -4.45 1.22
C VAL A 157 16.23 -3.89 2.42
N LEU A 158 16.22 -2.55 2.58
CA LEU A 158 16.95 -1.86 3.64
C LEU A 158 16.29 -2.05 5.02
N GLY A 159 14.95 -2.17 5.07
CA GLY A 159 14.22 -2.29 6.32
C GLY A 159 14.67 -3.47 7.17
N PRO A 160 14.57 -4.72 6.67
CA PRO A 160 15.00 -5.88 7.43
C PRO A 160 16.49 -5.84 7.78
N THR A 161 17.35 -5.34 6.90
CA THR A 161 18.80 -5.23 7.13
C THR A 161 19.09 -4.24 8.26
N LEU A 162 18.53 -3.03 8.19
CA LEU A 162 18.71 -2.02 9.24
C LEU A 162 18.03 -2.45 10.55
N GLY A 163 16.85 -3.05 10.48
CA GLY A 163 16.11 -3.50 11.65
C GLY A 163 16.84 -4.61 12.41
N GLY A 164 17.38 -5.57 11.68
CA GLY A 164 18.23 -6.63 12.27
C GLY A 164 19.48 -6.06 12.93
N PHE A 165 20.22 -5.18 12.22
CA PHE A 165 21.43 -4.55 12.74
C PHE A 165 21.13 -3.70 13.98
N LEU A 166 20.18 -2.78 13.91
CA LEU A 166 19.83 -1.90 15.03
C LEU A 166 19.35 -2.70 16.25
N SER A 167 18.46 -3.68 16.02
CA SER A 167 17.91 -4.51 17.09
C SER A 167 18.96 -5.38 17.78
N GLN A 168 19.98 -5.85 17.03
CA GLN A 168 21.03 -6.70 17.56
C GLN A 168 22.06 -5.92 18.37
N TYR A 169 22.51 -4.75 17.90
CA TYR A 169 23.63 -4.02 18.49
C TYR A 169 23.23 -2.91 19.46
N TRP A 170 22.07 -2.26 19.21
CA TRP A 170 21.63 -1.10 20.01
C TRP A 170 20.29 -1.32 20.71
N GLY A 171 19.62 -2.44 20.41
CA GLY A 171 18.30 -2.77 20.93
C GLY A 171 17.16 -2.30 20.03
N TRP A 172 16.00 -2.97 20.16
CA TRP A 172 14.84 -2.74 19.29
C TRP A 172 14.29 -1.28 19.32
N PRO A 173 14.39 -0.47 20.41
CA PRO A 173 13.87 0.90 20.37
C PRO A 173 14.54 1.79 19.32
N TRP A 174 15.77 1.46 18.92
CA TRP A 174 16.50 2.25 17.91
C TRP A 174 15.89 2.19 16.51
N ILE A 175 15.10 1.16 16.19
CA ILE A 175 14.36 1.12 14.92
C ILE A 175 13.33 2.26 14.82
N PHE A 176 12.87 2.77 15.97
CA PHE A 176 11.96 3.92 16.04
C PHE A 176 12.73 5.24 16.18
N TRP A 177 13.81 5.27 16.97
CA TRP A 177 14.62 6.47 17.11
C TRP A 177 15.23 6.96 15.80
N ILE A 178 15.59 6.06 14.88
CA ILE A 178 16.14 6.42 13.55
C ILE A 178 15.14 7.24 12.71
N ASN A 179 13.85 7.10 12.93
CA ASN A 179 12.83 7.85 12.22
C ASN A 179 12.84 9.35 12.57
N LEU A 180 13.24 9.73 13.79
CA LEU A 180 13.18 11.12 14.25
C LEU A 180 14.10 12.06 13.47
N PRO A 181 15.42 11.80 13.35
CA PRO A 181 16.30 12.66 12.57
C PRO A 181 15.89 12.73 11.10
N LEU A 182 15.46 11.61 10.51
CA LEU A 182 15.01 11.58 9.12
C LEU A 182 13.71 12.37 8.92
N ALA A 183 12.76 12.27 9.86
CA ALA A 183 11.52 13.02 9.80
C ALA A 183 11.73 14.52 10.05
N LEU A 184 12.68 14.92 10.90
CA LEU A 184 13.08 16.32 11.07
C LEU A 184 13.66 16.91 9.78
N ILE A 185 14.51 16.17 9.08
CA ILE A 185 15.04 16.57 7.78
C ILE A 185 13.89 16.74 6.77
N ALA A 186 12.99 15.73 6.71
CA ALA A 186 11.82 15.81 5.84
C ALA A 186 10.93 17.01 6.17
N LEU A 187 10.67 17.27 7.45
CA LEU A 187 9.87 18.41 7.93
C LEU A 187 10.47 19.75 7.47
N PHE A 188 11.80 19.90 7.62
CA PHE A 188 12.49 21.12 7.20
C PHE A 188 12.42 21.32 5.68
N ILE A 189 12.65 20.26 4.90
CA ILE A 189 12.57 20.33 3.43
C ILE A 189 11.13 20.65 3.00
N VAL A 190 10.14 19.96 3.54
CA VAL A 190 8.72 20.12 3.24
C VAL A 190 8.25 21.53 3.62
N ASP A 191 8.62 22.03 4.81
CA ASP A 191 8.25 23.36 5.25
C ASP A 191 8.71 24.44 4.27
N ARG A 192 9.96 24.39 3.84
CA ARG A 192 10.50 25.35 2.88
C ARG A 192 9.92 25.20 1.48
N ALA A 193 9.83 23.95 1.00
CA ALA A 193 9.43 23.65 -0.37
C ALA A 193 7.95 23.95 -0.64
N LEU A 194 7.07 23.75 0.36
CA LEU A 194 5.63 23.90 0.20
C LEU A 194 5.07 25.29 0.61
N ARG A 195 5.92 26.25 0.96
CA ARG A 195 5.46 27.60 1.38
C ARG A 195 4.66 28.33 0.31
N LYS A 196 4.95 28.06 -0.96
CA LYS A 196 4.29 28.69 -2.11
C LYS A 196 3.01 27.97 -2.56
N LEU A 197 2.69 26.79 -2.01
CA LEU A 197 1.45 26.14 -2.36
C LEU A 197 0.26 26.93 -1.84
N PRO A 198 -0.75 27.19 -2.69
CA PRO A 198 -1.93 27.93 -2.29
C PRO A 198 -2.66 27.20 -1.16
N VAL A 199 -3.04 27.94 -0.13
CA VAL A 199 -3.89 27.41 0.92
C VAL A 199 -5.32 27.49 0.41
N SER A 200 -6.00 26.34 0.35
CA SER A 200 -7.42 26.35 0.07
C SER A 200 -8.19 27.00 1.22
N HIS A 201 -8.97 28.05 0.91
CA HIS A 201 -9.81 28.71 1.89
C HIS A 201 -11.26 28.21 1.88
N ARG A 202 -11.50 27.01 1.35
CA ARG A 202 -12.86 26.43 1.30
C ARG A 202 -13.28 25.98 2.69
N ARG A 203 -14.30 26.64 3.24
CA ARG A 203 -14.99 26.20 4.46
C ARG A 203 -16.16 25.29 4.08
N LEU A 204 -15.86 24.05 3.69
CA LEU A 204 -16.87 23.04 3.49
C LEU A 204 -17.01 22.23 4.79
N PRO A 205 -18.20 21.77 5.14
CA PRO A 205 -18.41 20.93 6.32
C PRO A 205 -17.67 19.61 6.16
N ILE A 206 -17.00 19.15 7.22
CA ILE A 206 -16.33 17.85 7.25
C ILE A 206 -17.38 16.77 7.45
N ASP A 207 -17.34 15.72 6.64
CA ASP A 207 -18.20 14.55 6.76
C ASP A 207 -17.71 13.62 7.89
N TYR A 208 -17.93 14.03 9.14
CA TYR A 208 -17.58 13.22 10.31
C TYR A 208 -18.30 11.86 10.34
N ALA A 209 -19.55 11.81 9.89
CA ALA A 209 -20.33 10.58 9.85
C ALA A 209 -19.73 9.58 8.82
N GLY A 210 -19.35 10.06 7.63
CA GLY A 210 -18.66 9.23 6.65
C GLY A 210 -17.28 8.77 7.14
N ILE A 211 -16.51 9.65 7.80
CA ILE A 211 -15.20 9.30 8.39
C ILE A 211 -15.35 8.18 9.40
N THR A 212 -16.29 8.29 10.35
CA THR A 212 -16.48 7.28 11.40
C THR A 212 -16.99 5.96 10.83
N ALA A 213 -17.95 5.99 9.90
CA ALA A 213 -18.48 4.80 9.24
C ALA A 213 -17.40 4.07 8.42
N LEU A 214 -16.60 4.79 7.63
CA LEU A 214 -15.48 4.22 6.85
C LEU A 214 -14.42 3.60 7.76
N SER A 215 -14.01 4.34 8.81
CA SER A 215 -13.02 3.85 9.76
C SER A 215 -13.51 2.59 10.47
N GLY A 216 -14.74 2.60 10.97
CA GLY A 216 -15.35 1.44 11.62
C GLY A 216 -15.48 0.23 10.68
N ALA A 217 -15.93 0.44 9.43
CA ALA A 217 -16.02 -0.61 8.42
C ALA A 217 -14.63 -1.21 8.12
N THR A 218 -13.63 -0.36 7.94
CA THR A 218 -12.26 -0.77 7.64
C THR A 218 -11.65 -1.53 8.82
N VAL A 219 -11.78 -1.02 10.04
CA VAL A 219 -11.29 -1.71 11.26
C VAL A 219 -11.97 -3.06 11.41
N ALA A 220 -13.29 -3.13 11.31
CA ALA A 220 -14.04 -4.38 11.45
C ALA A 220 -13.61 -5.40 10.37
N LEU A 221 -13.53 -4.98 9.11
CA LEU A 221 -13.13 -5.84 7.99
C LEU A 221 -11.69 -6.34 8.14
N LEU A 222 -10.75 -5.44 8.42
CA LEU A 222 -9.35 -5.82 8.59
C LEU A 222 -9.14 -6.68 9.84
N SER A 223 -9.93 -6.48 10.91
CA SER A 223 -9.91 -7.36 12.09
C SER A 223 -10.38 -8.77 11.75
N VAL A 224 -11.45 -8.93 10.94
CA VAL A 224 -11.87 -10.25 10.44
C VAL A 224 -10.75 -10.92 9.67
N VAL A 225 -10.10 -10.16 8.78
CA VAL A 225 -9.05 -10.65 7.89
C VAL A 225 -7.78 -11.04 8.66
N THR A 226 -7.39 -10.26 9.67
CA THR A 226 -6.12 -10.48 10.41
C THR A 226 -6.26 -11.43 11.60
N LEU A 227 -7.43 -11.47 12.26
CA LEU A 227 -7.68 -12.32 13.42
C LEU A 227 -8.35 -13.65 13.06
N GLY A 228 -9.06 -13.69 11.93
CA GLY A 228 -9.76 -14.88 11.45
C GLY A 228 -8.82 -16.03 11.14
N GLY A 229 -9.13 -17.21 11.66
CA GLY A 229 -8.30 -18.41 11.48
C GLY A 229 -7.10 -18.52 12.41
N HIS A 230 -6.72 -17.46 13.12
CA HIS A 230 -5.61 -17.46 14.07
C HIS A 230 -6.08 -17.29 15.53
N GLN A 231 -6.56 -16.09 15.88
CA GLN A 231 -7.05 -15.78 17.23
C GLN A 231 -8.57 -16.00 17.36
N LEU A 232 -9.29 -15.90 16.26
CA LEU A 232 -10.74 -16.11 16.18
C LEU A 232 -11.05 -17.20 15.16
N ALA A 233 -11.73 -18.26 15.59
CA ALA A 233 -12.21 -19.28 14.66
C ALA A 233 -13.16 -18.65 13.62
N TRP A 234 -13.07 -19.06 12.36
CA TRP A 234 -13.94 -18.54 11.29
C TRP A 234 -15.43 -18.72 11.60
N THR A 235 -15.77 -19.77 12.34
CA THR A 235 -17.14 -20.12 12.77
C THR A 235 -17.55 -19.46 14.11
N SER A 236 -16.67 -18.65 14.72
CA SER A 236 -16.97 -18.03 16.02
C SER A 236 -18.02 -16.93 15.90
N PRO A 237 -18.89 -16.74 16.91
CA PRO A 237 -19.84 -15.63 16.95
C PRO A 237 -19.17 -14.27 16.86
N ALA A 238 -17.94 -14.14 17.39
CA ALA A 238 -17.16 -12.90 17.33
C ALA A 238 -16.75 -12.56 15.90
N THR A 239 -16.29 -13.55 15.11
CA THR A 239 -15.96 -13.35 13.68
C THR A 239 -17.21 -12.98 12.88
N ALA A 240 -18.34 -13.65 13.14
CA ALA A 240 -19.61 -13.33 12.48
C ALA A 240 -20.09 -11.91 12.83
N ALA A 241 -19.97 -11.50 14.09
CA ALA A 241 -20.33 -10.15 14.54
C ALA A 241 -19.45 -9.07 13.91
N LEU A 242 -18.13 -9.29 13.82
CA LEU A 242 -17.19 -8.37 13.14
C LEU A 242 -17.49 -8.28 11.63
N ALA A 243 -17.75 -9.41 10.97
CA ALA A 243 -18.12 -9.43 9.56
C ALA A 243 -19.46 -8.71 9.31
N ALA A 244 -20.47 -8.94 10.15
CA ALA A 244 -21.74 -8.21 10.09
C ALA A 244 -21.54 -6.71 10.31
N ALA A 245 -20.74 -6.33 11.32
CA ALA A 245 -20.41 -4.93 11.57
C ALA A 245 -19.71 -4.28 10.38
N ALA A 246 -18.75 -4.97 9.74
CA ALA A 246 -18.07 -4.48 8.54
C ALA A 246 -19.06 -4.22 7.39
N VAL A 247 -19.98 -5.14 7.12
CA VAL A 247 -21.00 -5.00 6.07
C VAL A 247 -21.96 -3.86 6.39
N VAL A 248 -22.48 -3.79 7.62
CA VAL A 248 -23.42 -2.75 8.05
C VAL A 248 -22.78 -1.37 7.96
N LEU A 249 -21.54 -1.22 8.49
CA LEU A 249 -20.83 0.07 8.46
C LEU A 249 -20.41 0.47 7.04
N ALA A 250 -20.03 -0.49 6.18
CA ALA A 250 -19.74 -0.21 4.77
C ALA A 250 -20.99 0.25 4.02
N THR A 251 -22.14 -0.40 4.26
CA THR A 251 -23.41 -0.01 3.67
C THR A 251 -23.85 1.38 4.15
N LEU A 252 -23.74 1.62 5.46
CA LEU A 252 -24.00 2.92 6.06
C LEU A 252 -23.07 4.01 5.50
N PHE A 253 -21.77 3.71 5.34
CA PHE A 253 -20.82 4.61 4.70
C PHE A 253 -21.27 4.99 3.28
N ILE A 254 -21.59 4.01 2.44
CA ILE A 254 -22.06 4.26 1.07
C ILE A 254 -23.30 5.14 1.09
N TRP A 255 -24.27 4.84 1.94
CA TRP A 255 -25.49 5.63 2.07
C TRP A 255 -25.22 7.08 2.50
N ILE A 256 -24.31 7.31 3.46
CA ILE A 256 -23.89 8.65 3.90
C ILE A 256 -23.22 9.40 2.74
N GLN A 257 -22.30 8.76 1.98
CA GLN A 257 -21.58 9.42 0.89
C GLN A 257 -22.49 9.95 -0.20
N TRP A 258 -23.63 9.28 -0.48
CA TRP A 258 -24.62 9.78 -1.44
C TRP A 258 -25.40 11.01 -0.95
N ARG A 259 -25.39 11.28 0.35
CA ARG A 259 -26.14 12.39 0.97
C ARG A 259 -25.26 13.52 1.46
N ALA A 260 -23.96 13.26 1.66
CA ALA A 260 -23.01 14.24 2.15
C ALA A 260 -22.81 15.37 1.13
N GLN A 261 -22.77 16.62 1.62
CA GLN A 261 -22.48 17.80 0.77
C GLN A 261 -21.06 17.77 0.21
N ASP A 262 -20.09 17.30 1.02
CA ASP A 262 -18.70 17.15 0.64
C ASP A 262 -18.14 15.79 1.08
N PRO A 263 -18.48 14.70 0.36
CA PRO A 263 -18.15 13.33 0.77
C PRO A 263 -16.65 13.07 0.81
N VAL A 264 -16.22 12.17 1.73
CA VAL A 264 -14.82 11.70 1.87
C VAL A 264 -14.36 10.99 0.60
N LEU A 265 -15.20 10.10 0.08
CA LEU A 265 -15.02 9.43 -1.21
C LEU A 265 -16.18 9.83 -2.13
N PRO A 266 -15.98 10.77 -3.04
CA PRO A 266 -17.06 11.22 -3.92
C PRO A 266 -17.72 10.05 -4.67
N PRO A 267 -19.06 9.88 -4.58
CA PRO A 267 -19.77 8.77 -5.26
C PRO A 267 -19.51 8.71 -6.76
N ARG A 268 -19.22 9.85 -7.39
CA ARG A 268 -18.80 9.92 -8.80
C ARG A 268 -17.57 9.07 -9.12
N PHE A 269 -16.68 8.76 -8.15
CA PHE A 269 -15.56 7.85 -8.38
C PHE A 269 -16.03 6.42 -8.66
N MET A 270 -17.22 6.05 -8.14
CA MET A 270 -17.80 4.73 -8.39
C MET A 270 -18.64 4.68 -9.69
N THR A 271 -18.94 5.82 -10.30
CA THR A 271 -19.69 5.92 -11.57
C THR A 271 -18.82 6.34 -12.75
N ASP A 272 -17.65 6.95 -12.48
CA ASP A 272 -16.71 7.39 -13.53
C ASP A 272 -16.10 6.21 -14.29
N ALA A 273 -16.03 6.32 -15.61
CA ALA A 273 -15.52 5.27 -16.50
C ALA A 273 -14.00 4.99 -16.34
N VAL A 274 -13.27 5.90 -15.72
CA VAL A 274 -11.83 5.74 -15.42
C VAL A 274 -11.63 5.32 -13.97
N MET A 275 -12.22 6.05 -13.00
CA MET A 275 -11.95 5.85 -11.58
C MET A 275 -12.44 4.50 -11.06
N LYS A 276 -13.65 4.07 -11.40
CA LYS A 276 -14.21 2.79 -10.93
C LYS A 276 -13.35 1.60 -11.34
N PRO A 277 -13.09 1.33 -12.62
CA PRO A 277 -12.27 0.18 -13.01
C PRO A 277 -10.82 0.33 -12.52
N LEU A 278 -10.30 1.54 -12.37
CA LEU A 278 -8.96 1.81 -11.86
C LEU A 278 -8.81 1.43 -10.38
N LEU A 279 -9.77 1.79 -9.53
CA LEU A 279 -9.75 1.44 -8.11
C LEU A 279 -9.84 -0.08 -7.93
N LEU A 280 -10.74 -0.74 -8.67
CA LEU A 280 -10.88 -2.20 -8.67
C LEU A 280 -9.61 -2.89 -9.21
N ALA A 281 -9.05 -2.41 -10.31
CA ALA A 281 -7.80 -2.95 -10.85
C ALA A 281 -6.64 -2.76 -9.87
N SER A 282 -6.54 -1.59 -9.21
CA SER A 282 -5.52 -1.32 -8.19
C SER A 282 -5.65 -2.26 -6.99
N PHE A 283 -6.88 -2.49 -6.52
CA PHE A 283 -7.19 -3.44 -5.46
C PHE A 283 -6.70 -4.85 -5.79
N VAL A 284 -7.07 -5.36 -6.96
CA VAL A 284 -6.76 -6.75 -7.36
C VAL A 284 -5.27 -6.90 -7.69
N ILE A 285 -4.70 -6.05 -8.56
CA ILE A 285 -3.35 -6.25 -9.09
C ILE A 285 -2.30 -6.02 -7.99
N ILE A 286 -2.40 -4.90 -7.25
CA ILE A 286 -1.44 -4.60 -6.20
C ILE A 286 -1.65 -5.53 -5.00
N GLY A 287 -2.89 -5.89 -4.68
CA GLY A 287 -3.19 -6.89 -3.66
C GLY A 287 -2.54 -8.25 -3.98
N THR A 288 -2.65 -8.72 -5.21
CA THR A 288 -2.00 -9.97 -5.67
C THR A 288 -0.47 -9.87 -5.61
N PHE A 289 0.11 -8.72 -6.01
CA PHE A 289 1.56 -8.50 -5.94
C PHE A 289 2.09 -8.57 -4.51
N ILE A 290 1.44 -7.86 -3.59
CA ILE A 290 1.86 -7.85 -2.17
C ILE A 290 1.63 -9.22 -1.53
N SER A 291 0.52 -9.90 -1.86
CA SER A 291 0.28 -11.28 -1.40
C SER A 291 1.38 -12.23 -1.85
N ALA A 292 1.77 -12.19 -3.13
CA ALA A 292 2.89 -12.99 -3.64
C ALA A 292 4.22 -12.64 -2.94
N THR A 293 4.48 -11.35 -2.68
CA THR A 293 5.68 -10.88 -1.97
C THR A 293 5.77 -11.43 -0.55
N VAL A 294 4.63 -11.50 0.17
CA VAL A 294 4.56 -11.98 1.56
C VAL A 294 4.63 -13.51 1.62
N LEU A 295 3.98 -14.20 0.69
CA LEU A 295 3.85 -15.68 0.74
C LEU A 295 4.99 -16.42 0.04
N ALA A 296 5.70 -15.80 -0.91
CA ALA A 296 6.82 -16.44 -1.57
C ALA A 296 7.98 -16.85 -0.62
N PRO A 297 8.39 -16.05 0.40
CA PRO A 297 9.36 -16.52 1.39
C PRO A 297 8.90 -17.76 2.16
N ILE A 298 7.60 -17.84 2.47
CA ILE A 298 7.03 -18.98 3.18
C ILE A 298 7.08 -20.23 2.29
N TYR A 299 6.78 -20.08 1.00
CA TYR A 299 6.96 -21.15 0.03
C TYR A 299 8.42 -21.64 -0.03
N PHE A 300 9.40 -20.72 -0.07
CA PHE A 300 10.82 -21.08 -0.06
C PHE A 300 11.22 -21.83 1.22
N GLN A 301 10.72 -21.40 2.38
CA GLN A 301 11.06 -22.05 3.65
C GLN A 301 10.41 -23.40 3.80
N VAL A 302 9.10 -23.51 3.52
CA VAL A 302 8.31 -24.70 3.84
C VAL A 302 8.38 -25.74 2.74
N ALA A 303 8.20 -25.35 1.48
CA ALA A 303 8.19 -26.29 0.35
C ALA A 303 9.61 -26.64 -0.11
N LEU A 304 10.51 -25.66 -0.18
CA LEU A 304 11.89 -25.88 -0.66
C LEU A 304 12.93 -26.09 0.45
N GLY A 305 12.53 -25.94 1.73
CA GLY A 305 13.38 -26.21 2.90
C GLY A 305 14.51 -25.21 3.12
N LEU A 306 14.39 -23.98 2.64
CA LEU A 306 15.41 -22.96 2.77
C LEU A 306 15.33 -22.24 4.14
N PRO A 307 16.45 -21.76 4.68
CA PRO A 307 16.44 -20.91 5.84
C PRO A 307 15.80 -19.54 5.53
N ALA A 308 15.25 -18.89 6.55
CA ALA A 308 14.55 -17.60 6.40
C ALA A 308 15.42 -16.51 5.75
N SER A 309 16.72 -16.50 6.06
CA SER A 309 17.69 -15.55 5.51
C SER A 309 17.83 -15.67 3.98
N GLU A 310 17.95 -16.88 3.47
CA GLU A 310 18.07 -17.14 2.02
C GLU A 310 16.76 -16.88 1.31
N SER A 311 15.63 -17.27 1.92
CA SER A 311 14.29 -17.04 1.39
C SER A 311 14.00 -15.53 1.18
N GLY A 312 14.45 -14.69 2.10
CA GLY A 312 14.34 -13.23 1.97
C GLY A 312 15.18 -12.66 0.83
N VAL A 313 16.39 -13.17 0.61
CA VAL A 313 17.27 -12.72 -0.47
C VAL A 313 16.70 -13.05 -1.85
N LEU A 314 16.07 -14.22 -2.00
CA LEU A 314 15.49 -14.68 -3.26
C LEU A 314 14.30 -13.86 -3.76
N ILE A 315 13.71 -12.99 -2.93
CA ILE A 315 12.64 -12.07 -3.33
C ILE A 315 13.18 -10.73 -3.84
N ILE A 316 14.40 -10.35 -3.46
CA ILE A 316 14.99 -9.06 -3.87
C ILE A 316 14.92 -8.83 -5.38
N PRO A 317 15.25 -9.80 -6.24
CA PRO A 317 15.17 -9.63 -7.69
C PRO A 317 13.75 -9.29 -8.18
N MET A 318 12.70 -9.86 -7.57
CA MET A 318 11.29 -9.52 -7.88
C MET A 318 10.99 -8.05 -7.60
N LEU A 319 11.40 -7.52 -6.45
CA LEU A 319 11.17 -6.13 -6.05
C LEU A 319 11.96 -5.15 -6.92
N VAL A 320 13.22 -5.49 -7.21
CA VAL A 320 14.12 -4.67 -8.05
C VAL A 320 13.60 -4.62 -9.48
N SER A 321 13.24 -5.76 -10.08
CA SER A 321 12.70 -5.81 -11.45
C SER A 321 11.40 -5.02 -11.60
N GLY A 322 10.50 -5.12 -10.62
CA GLY A 322 9.27 -4.33 -10.55
C GLY A 322 9.55 -2.83 -10.53
N SER A 323 10.56 -2.39 -9.76
CA SER A 323 10.97 -0.99 -9.71
C SER A 323 11.59 -0.51 -11.02
N ILE A 324 12.45 -1.32 -11.63
CA ILE A 324 13.08 -1.01 -12.91
C ILE A 324 12.00 -0.83 -13.99
N THR A 325 11.09 -1.79 -14.13
CA THR A 325 10.01 -1.73 -15.13
C THR A 325 9.01 -0.61 -14.86
N SER A 326 8.76 -0.27 -13.59
CA SER A 326 7.98 0.91 -13.19
C SER A 326 8.61 2.21 -13.69
N ILE A 327 9.95 2.37 -13.57
CA ILE A 327 10.67 3.54 -14.09
C ILE A 327 10.57 3.59 -15.62
N PHE A 328 10.78 2.46 -16.31
CA PHE A 328 10.65 2.42 -17.77
C PHE A 328 9.24 2.76 -18.23
N ALA A 329 8.21 2.21 -17.59
CA ALA A 329 6.81 2.53 -17.86
C ALA A 329 6.52 4.02 -17.63
N SER A 330 7.05 4.59 -16.56
CA SER A 330 6.94 6.02 -16.25
C SER A 330 7.58 6.89 -17.33
N ARG A 331 8.79 6.56 -17.77
CA ARG A 331 9.49 7.26 -18.86
C ARG A 331 8.75 7.14 -20.19
N TYR A 332 8.23 5.93 -20.49
CA TYR A 332 7.42 5.70 -21.69
C TYR A 332 6.16 6.58 -21.67
N SER A 333 5.42 6.59 -20.54
CA SER A 333 4.22 7.39 -20.38
C SER A 333 4.49 8.89 -20.52
N THR A 334 5.61 9.38 -19.97
CA THR A 334 6.03 10.78 -20.09
C THR A 334 6.33 11.14 -21.56
N ARG A 335 6.99 10.27 -22.32
CA ARG A 335 7.36 10.54 -23.72
C ARG A 335 6.17 10.46 -24.66
N THR A 336 5.31 9.47 -24.48
CA THR A 336 4.22 9.15 -25.42
C THR A 336 2.85 9.71 -25.04
N GLY A 337 2.68 10.19 -23.79
CA GLY A 337 1.38 10.56 -23.24
C GLY A 337 0.46 9.37 -22.94
N ARG A 338 0.91 8.13 -23.16
CA ARG A 338 0.08 6.92 -23.03
C ARG A 338 0.52 6.06 -21.85
N TYR A 339 -0.21 6.11 -20.75
CA TYR A 339 0.08 5.36 -19.52
C TYR A 339 -0.50 3.93 -19.50
N LYS A 340 -1.49 3.66 -20.36
CA LYS A 340 -2.23 2.39 -20.37
C LYS A 340 -1.46 1.24 -21.04
N ARG A 341 -0.65 1.53 -22.04
CA ARG A 341 0.05 0.50 -22.84
C ARG A 341 1.04 -0.36 -22.04
N PRO A 342 1.94 0.18 -21.20
CA PRO A 342 2.91 -0.64 -20.49
C PRO A 342 2.29 -1.75 -19.65
N PRO A 343 1.27 -1.51 -18.77
CA PRO A 343 0.64 -2.58 -18.02
C PRO A 343 -0.10 -3.60 -18.88
N LEU A 344 -0.75 -3.18 -19.99
CA LEU A 344 -1.42 -4.11 -20.90
C LEU A 344 -0.48 -5.11 -21.57
N ILE A 345 0.78 -4.73 -21.79
CA ILE A 345 1.80 -5.61 -22.36
C ILE A 345 2.45 -6.46 -21.26
N SER A 346 2.72 -5.89 -20.10
CA SER A 346 3.49 -6.56 -19.05
C SER A 346 2.66 -7.50 -18.15
N LEU A 347 1.38 -7.20 -17.89
CA LEU A 347 0.54 -8.05 -17.07
C LEU A 347 0.31 -9.47 -17.64
N PRO A 348 0.08 -9.67 -18.95
CA PRO A 348 0.01 -11.02 -19.53
C PRO A 348 1.28 -11.85 -19.28
N ILE A 349 2.46 -11.22 -19.27
CA ILE A 349 3.74 -11.87 -18.96
C ILE A 349 3.77 -12.33 -17.50
N ALA A 350 3.32 -11.47 -16.57
CA ALA A 350 3.20 -11.83 -15.15
C ALA A 350 2.19 -12.97 -14.92
N ILE A 351 1.07 -12.96 -15.63
CA ILE A 351 0.06 -14.02 -15.57
C ILE A 351 0.67 -15.34 -16.04
N ALA A 352 1.34 -15.35 -17.19
CA ALA A 352 2.01 -16.55 -17.72
C ALA A 352 3.07 -17.08 -16.73
N ALA A 353 3.86 -16.19 -16.14
CA ALA A 353 4.86 -16.55 -15.12
C ALA A 353 4.21 -17.15 -13.86
N LEU A 354 3.08 -16.62 -13.38
CA LEU A 354 2.32 -17.19 -12.27
C LEU A 354 1.74 -18.56 -12.60
N VAL A 355 1.27 -18.76 -13.83
CA VAL A 355 0.79 -20.08 -14.29
C VAL A 355 1.93 -21.09 -14.31
N VAL A 356 3.11 -20.71 -14.81
CA VAL A 356 4.32 -21.56 -14.77
C VAL A 356 4.70 -21.88 -13.32
N MET A 357 4.68 -20.89 -12.42
CA MET A 357 4.93 -21.06 -11.00
C MET A 357 3.94 -22.05 -10.35
N ALA A 358 2.66 -21.95 -10.73
CA ALA A 358 1.59 -22.83 -10.25
C ALA A 358 1.80 -24.28 -10.69
N LEU A 359 2.07 -24.49 -11.99
CA LEU A 359 2.21 -25.84 -12.57
C LEU A 359 3.50 -26.55 -12.12
N MET A 360 4.55 -25.78 -11.84
CA MET A 360 5.86 -26.32 -11.49
C MET A 360 6.16 -26.28 -9.97
N ALA A 361 5.23 -25.85 -9.13
CA ALA A 361 5.47 -25.58 -7.71
C ALA A 361 6.14 -26.74 -6.92
N THR A 362 5.92 -27.99 -7.33
CA THR A 362 6.52 -29.20 -6.71
C THR A 362 7.90 -29.57 -7.25
N HIS A 363 8.32 -28.97 -8.38
CA HIS A 363 9.55 -29.32 -9.10
C HIS A 363 10.55 -28.15 -9.20
N LEU A 364 10.21 -26.98 -8.65
CA LEU A 364 11.05 -25.81 -8.75
C LEU A 364 12.28 -25.92 -7.85
N THR A 365 13.41 -25.53 -8.40
CA THR A 365 14.58 -25.18 -7.59
C THR A 365 14.47 -23.73 -7.09
N PRO A 366 15.13 -23.37 -5.97
CA PRO A 366 15.07 -22.01 -5.44
C PRO A 366 15.39 -20.91 -6.46
N TRP A 367 16.40 -21.13 -7.29
CA TRP A 367 16.85 -20.16 -8.31
C TRP A 367 15.87 -19.99 -9.46
N ILE A 368 15.24 -21.11 -9.90
CA ILE A 368 14.21 -21.05 -10.96
C ILE A 368 12.97 -20.34 -10.43
N ALA A 369 12.55 -20.63 -9.19
CA ALA A 369 11.43 -19.95 -8.56
C ALA A 369 11.70 -18.43 -8.41
N ALA A 370 12.91 -18.04 -7.98
CA ALA A 370 13.32 -16.63 -7.90
C ALA A 370 13.34 -15.95 -9.28
N ALA A 371 13.77 -16.65 -10.34
CA ALA A 371 13.74 -16.14 -11.70
C ALA A 371 12.31 -15.90 -12.19
N ILE A 372 11.38 -16.84 -11.92
CA ILE A 372 9.96 -16.67 -12.25
C ILE A 372 9.36 -15.49 -11.47
N LEU A 373 9.64 -15.38 -10.16
CA LEU A 373 9.21 -14.26 -9.34
C LEU A 373 9.74 -12.93 -9.88
N THR A 374 10.97 -12.89 -10.41
CA THR A 374 11.54 -11.71 -11.05
C THR A 374 10.71 -11.27 -12.26
N VAL A 375 10.27 -12.23 -13.09
CA VAL A 375 9.38 -11.96 -14.23
C VAL A 375 8.01 -11.45 -13.76
N ILE A 376 7.47 -12.02 -12.68
CA ILE A 376 6.21 -11.55 -12.07
C ILE A 376 6.34 -10.10 -11.61
N GLY A 377 7.43 -9.76 -10.90
CA GLY A 377 7.71 -8.41 -10.47
C GLY A 377 7.81 -7.43 -11.64
N ALA A 378 8.58 -7.80 -12.67
CA ALA A 378 8.73 -7.01 -13.88
C ALA A 378 7.39 -6.77 -14.60
N GLY A 379 6.51 -7.76 -14.61
CA GLY A 379 5.21 -7.68 -15.26
C GLY A 379 4.20 -6.80 -14.53
N ILE A 380 4.23 -6.77 -13.19
CA ILE A 380 3.29 -5.98 -12.39
C ILE A 380 3.79 -4.55 -12.15
N GLY A 381 5.11 -4.33 -12.13
CA GLY A 381 5.73 -3.03 -11.83
C GLY A 381 5.14 -1.83 -12.58
N PRO A 382 4.88 -1.91 -13.90
CA PRO A 382 4.28 -0.83 -14.68
C PRO A 382 2.90 -0.37 -14.21
N THR A 383 2.15 -1.20 -13.49
CA THR A 383 0.79 -0.90 -13.03
C THR A 383 0.78 0.19 -11.96
N TYR A 384 1.80 0.23 -11.10
CA TYR A 384 1.85 1.18 -9.98
C TYR A 384 1.84 2.66 -10.44
N PRO A 385 2.76 3.11 -11.33
CA PRO A 385 2.72 4.47 -11.86
C PRO A 385 1.51 4.72 -12.76
N ALA A 386 1.11 3.74 -13.57
CA ALA A 386 -0.02 3.90 -14.49
C ALA A 386 -1.33 4.20 -13.75
N THR A 387 -1.64 3.47 -12.68
CA THR A 387 -2.85 3.71 -11.89
C THR A 387 -2.80 5.02 -11.12
N SER A 388 -1.63 5.43 -10.58
CA SER A 388 -1.48 6.73 -9.91
C SER A 388 -1.69 7.90 -10.87
N VAL A 389 -1.10 7.83 -12.06
CA VAL A 389 -1.22 8.87 -13.09
C VAL A 389 -2.65 8.93 -13.63
N ALA A 390 -3.26 7.78 -13.92
CA ALA A 390 -4.63 7.71 -14.41
C ALA A 390 -5.64 8.34 -13.45
N ALA A 391 -5.53 8.04 -12.14
CA ALA A 391 -6.39 8.58 -11.10
C ALA A 391 -6.33 10.11 -11.06
N LEU A 392 -5.11 10.66 -11.00
CA LEU A 392 -4.92 12.10 -10.91
C LEU A 392 -5.25 12.84 -12.22
N ASN A 393 -5.20 12.15 -13.37
CA ASN A 393 -5.59 12.72 -14.66
C ASN A 393 -7.11 12.70 -14.88
N ALA A 394 -7.83 11.80 -14.17
CA ALA A 394 -9.28 11.64 -14.29
C ALA A 394 -10.10 12.66 -13.49
N VAL A 395 -9.48 13.31 -12.49
CA VAL A 395 -10.19 14.20 -11.56
C VAL A 395 -9.81 15.67 -11.73
N ALA A 396 -10.67 16.55 -11.23
CA ALA A 396 -10.36 17.97 -11.15
C ALA A 396 -9.26 18.23 -10.08
N PRO A 397 -8.47 19.32 -10.19
CA PRO A 397 -7.43 19.66 -9.23
C PRO A 397 -7.91 19.67 -7.77
N ARG A 398 -9.14 20.09 -7.54
CA ARG A 398 -9.78 20.15 -6.20
C ARG A 398 -10.00 18.77 -5.54
N ASP A 399 -9.95 17.68 -6.31
CA ASP A 399 -10.26 16.32 -5.84
C ASP A 399 -9.02 15.40 -5.88
N MET A 400 -7.84 15.95 -6.18
CA MET A 400 -6.61 15.15 -6.32
C MET A 400 -6.22 14.42 -5.02
N GLY A 401 -6.44 15.05 -3.86
CA GLY A 401 -6.20 14.41 -2.58
C GLY A 401 -7.16 13.25 -2.32
N ALA A 402 -8.44 13.45 -2.57
CA ALA A 402 -9.45 12.40 -2.45
C ALA A 402 -9.16 11.24 -3.40
N ALA A 403 -8.77 11.51 -4.66
CA ALA A 403 -8.39 10.48 -5.63
C ALA A 403 -7.13 9.72 -5.21
N SER A 404 -6.10 10.44 -4.72
CA SER A 404 -4.88 9.83 -4.19
C SER A 404 -5.17 8.92 -3.01
N GLY A 405 -5.97 9.42 -2.05
CA GLY A 405 -6.42 8.65 -0.90
C GLY A 405 -7.21 7.41 -1.29
N ALA A 406 -8.13 7.52 -2.25
CA ALA A 406 -8.92 6.40 -2.77
C ALA A 406 -8.03 5.30 -3.39
N VAL A 407 -7.02 5.67 -4.19
CA VAL A 407 -6.10 4.70 -4.80
C VAL A 407 -5.23 4.02 -3.75
N VAL A 408 -4.67 4.77 -2.80
CA VAL A 408 -3.85 4.21 -1.71
C VAL A 408 -4.70 3.29 -0.84
N PHE A 409 -5.93 3.69 -0.51
CA PHE A 409 -6.88 2.87 0.23
C PHE A 409 -7.24 1.57 -0.50
N ALA A 410 -7.57 1.65 -1.79
CA ALA A 410 -7.88 0.46 -2.60
C ALA A 410 -6.71 -0.53 -2.64
N ARG A 411 -5.47 -0.04 -2.77
CA ARG A 411 -4.25 -0.88 -2.74
C ARG A 411 -4.04 -1.52 -1.37
N ALA A 412 -4.16 -0.75 -0.29
CA ALA A 412 -3.97 -1.25 1.08
C ALA A 412 -5.02 -2.31 1.45
N LEU A 413 -6.29 -2.02 1.14
CA LEU A 413 -7.39 -2.94 1.38
C LEU A 413 -7.25 -4.21 0.53
N GLY A 414 -6.90 -4.06 -0.76
CA GLY A 414 -6.62 -5.17 -1.66
C GLY A 414 -5.48 -6.05 -1.15
N SER A 415 -4.39 -5.45 -0.68
CA SER A 415 -3.25 -6.18 -0.12
C SER A 415 -3.66 -7.02 1.10
N ALA A 416 -4.37 -6.42 2.05
CA ALA A 416 -4.81 -7.13 3.25
C ALA A 416 -5.73 -8.32 2.92
N ILE A 417 -6.74 -8.11 2.06
CA ILE A 417 -7.69 -9.15 1.68
C ILE A 417 -7.02 -10.25 0.88
N MET A 418 -6.18 -9.91 -0.11
CA MET A 418 -5.52 -10.91 -0.95
C MET A 418 -4.49 -11.74 -0.18
N ILE A 419 -3.77 -11.16 0.79
CA ILE A 419 -2.90 -11.92 1.70
C ILE A 419 -3.73 -12.92 2.49
N ALA A 420 -4.84 -12.49 3.09
CA ALA A 420 -5.67 -13.36 3.91
C ALA A 420 -6.32 -14.49 3.12
N VAL A 421 -6.87 -14.18 1.94
CA VAL A 421 -7.47 -15.19 1.05
C VAL A 421 -6.43 -16.22 0.60
N ALA A 422 -5.25 -15.75 0.20
CA ALA A 422 -4.17 -16.64 -0.24
C ALA A 422 -3.62 -17.48 0.92
N SER A 423 -3.49 -16.90 2.12
CA SER A 423 -3.08 -17.62 3.33
C SER A 423 -4.10 -18.68 3.74
N ALA A 424 -5.38 -18.31 3.76
CA ALA A 424 -6.47 -19.25 4.08
C ALA A 424 -6.55 -20.41 3.06
N LEU A 425 -6.33 -20.12 1.78
CA LEU A 425 -6.29 -21.14 0.73
C LEU A 425 -5.15 -22.13 0.94
N VAL A 426 -3.95 -21.64 1.22
CA VAL A 426 -2.78 -22.52 1.49
C VAL A 426 -3.04 -23.36 2.73
N LEU A 427 -3.53 -22.77 3.84
CA LEU A 427 -3.80 -23.50 5.08
C LEU A 427 -4.90 -24.56 4.92
N ALA A 428 -5.99 -24.21 4.21
CA ALA A 428 -7.08 -25.17 3.96
C ALA A 428 -6.63 -26.39 3.15
N LEU A 429 -5.77 -26.16 2.14
CA LEU A 429 -5.24 -27.26 1.31
C LEU A 429 -4.11 -28.05 1.98
N ALA A 430 -3.38 -27.43 2.91
CA ALA A 430 -2.31 -28.06 3.65
C ALA A 430 -2.78 -28.71 4.96
N ALA A 431 -4.03 -28.55 5.37
CA ALA A 431 -4.55 -28.97 6.68
C ALA A 431 -4.32 -30.46 6.98
N GLU A 432 -4.50 -31.34 5.99
CA GLU A 432 -4.29 -32.79 6.15
C GLU A 432 -2.80 -33.15 6.32
N ALA A 433 -1.88 -32.34 5.82
CA ALA A 433 -0.45 -32.56 5.92
C ALA A 433 0.15 -32.02 7.22
N LEU A 434 -0.65 -31.32 8.06
CA LEU A 434 -0.21 -30.68 9.26
C LEU A 434 -0.64 -31.44 10.52
N PRO A 435 0.28 -31.64 11.51
CA PRO A 435 -0.03 -32.32 12.75
C PRO A 435 -1.23 -31.73 13.51
N ASP A 436 -1.35 -30.38 13.47
CA ASP A 436 -2.37 -29.61 14.20
C ASP A 436 -3.54 -29.17 13.30
N GLY A 437 -3.69 -29.74 12.09
CA GLY A 437 -4.72 -29.31 11.13
C GLY A 437 -4.62 -27.83 10.72
N GLY A 438 -3.44 -27.20 10.88
CA GLY A 438 -3.22 -25.80 10.54
C GLY A 438 -3.67 -24.80 11.61
N ALA A 439 -3.95 -25.25 12.83
CA ALA A 439 -4.40 -24.39 13.95
C ALA A 439 -3.43 -23.25 14.29
N ASN A 440 -2.12 -23.44 14.09
CA ASN A 440 -1.08 -22.43 14.31
C ASN A 440 -0.81 -21.54 13.10
N GLY A 441 -1.66 -21.59 12.08
CA GLY A 441 -1.56 -20.75 10.88
C GLY A 441 -0.27 -20.95 10.09
N LEU A 442 0.09 -19.94 9.29
CA LEU A 442 1.32 -19.98 8.47
C LEU A 442 2.61 -20.00 9.28
N GLU A 443 2.60 -19.44 10.50
CA GLU A 443 3.77 -19.47 11.40
C GLU A 443 4.04 -20.89 11.89
N GLY A 444 2.99 -21.68 12.16
CA GLY A 444 3.10 -23.08 12.50
C GLY A 444 3.72 -23.93 11.38
N LEU A 445 3.42 -23.61 10.11
CA LEU A 445 4.03 -24.24 8.95
C LEU A 445 5.57 -24.09 8.93
N VAL A 446 6.05 -22.91 9.27
CA VAL A 446 7.50 -22.60 9.24
C VAL A 446 8.26 -23.26 10.40
N GLN A 447 7.58 -23.47 11.54
CA GLN A 447 8.21 -24.02 12.75
C GLN A 447 8.20 -25.55 12.80
N THR A 448 7.37 -26.19 11.99
CA THR A 448 7.20 -27.66 12.00
C THR A 448 8.23 -28.33 11.10
N SER A 449 8.92 -29.36 11.62
CA SER A 449 9.78 -30.23 10.81
C SER A 449 8.93 -31.16 9.95
N LEU A 450 8.81 -30.83 8.65
CA LEU A 450 7.96 -31.53 7.71
C LEU A 450 8.70 -32.68 7.00
N GLY A 451 8.08 -33.85 6.93
CA GLY A 451 8.53 -34.95 6.08
C GLY A 451 8.36 -34.67 4.57
N GLY A 452 8.96 -35.51 3.72
CA GLY A 452 8.94 -35.30 2.27
C GLY A 452 7.54 -35.21 1.67
N ASP A 453 6.62 -36.08 2.05
CA ASP A 453 5.23 -36.10 1.56
C ASP A 453 4.45 -34.82 1.98
N ALA A 454 4.64 -34.37 3.23
CA ALA A 454 4.02 -33.14 3.71
C ALA A 454 4.52 -31.92 2.93
N ARG A 455 5.83 -31.83 2.64
CA ARG A 455 6.40 -30.74 1.82
C ARG A 455 5.81 -30.73 0.41
N GLN A 456 5.61 -31.89 -0.19
CA GLN A 456 5.02 -32.01 -1.52
C GLN A 456 3.55 -31.54 -1.52
N THR A 457 2.76 -31.94 -0.52
CA THR A 457 1.36 -31.47 -0.36
C THR A 457 1.31 -29.96 -0.19
N ILE A 458 2.20 -29.39 0.61
CA ILE A 458 2.27 -27.94 0.81
C ILE A 458 2.73 -27.23 -0.46
N ALA A 459 3.69 -27.78 -1.20
CA ALA A 459 4.10 -27.22 -2.49
C ALA A 459 2.94 -27.18 -3.50
N LEU A 460 2.08 -28.23 -3.52
CA LEU A 460 0.85 -28.24 -4.31
C LEU A 460 -0.14 -27.16 -3.84
N ALA A 461 -0.32 -26.99 -2.53
CA ALA A 461 -1.18 -25.92 -1.98
C ALA A 461 -0.71 -24.54 -2.43
N PHE A 462 0.61 -24.27 -2.40
CA PHE A 462 1.18 -23.06 -2.96
C PHE A 462 1.01 -22.96 -4.48
N GLY A 463 1.09 -24.09 -5.21
CA GLY A 463 0.78 -24.13 -6.64
C GLY A 463 -0.64 -23.65 -6.93
N VAL A 464 -1.63 -24.15 -6.20
CA VAL A 464 -3.03 -23.69 -6.31
C VAL A 464 -3.15 -22.21 -5.98
N MET A 465 -2.45 -21.74 -4.94
CA MET A 465 -2.42 -20.31 -4.56
C MET A 465 -1.82 -19.44 -5.68
N PHE A 466 -0.73 -19.84 -6.32
CA PHE A 466 -0.17 -19.12 -7.48
C PHE A 466 -1.12 -19.15 -8.69
N GLY A 467 -1.85 -20.25 -8.89
CA GLY A 467 -2.92 -20.34 -9.89
C GLY A 467 -4.07 -19.36 -9.62
N ALA A 468 -4.51 -19.28 -8.37
CA ALA A 468 -5.51 -18.30 -7.94
C ALA A 468 -5.02 -16.86 -8.11
N ALA A 469 -3.74 -16.60 -7.83
CA ALA A 469 -3.09 -15.31 -8.08
C ALA A 469 -3.08 -14.98 -9.58
N ALA A 470 -2.80 -15.95 -10.47
CA ALA A 470 -2.88 -15.77 -11.92
C ALA A 470 -4.31 -15.42 -12.37
N ALA A 471 -5.32 -16.14 -11.86
CA ALA A 471 -6.73 -15.85 -12.13
C ALA A 471 -7.12 -14.43 -11.65
N SER A 472 -6.67 -14.04 -10.47
CA SER A 472 -6.88 -12.68 -9.94
C SER A 472 -6.24 -11.62 -10.85
N LEU A 473 -5.02 -11.85 -11.34
CA LEU A 473 -4.40 -10.93 -12.30
C LEU A 473 -5.12 -10.88 -13.65
N CYS A 474 -5.74 -11.97 -14.11
CA CYS A 474 -6.61 -11.93 -15.30
C CYS A 474 -7.80 -11.00 -15.08
N VAL A 475 -8.45 -11.06 -13.92
CA VAL A 475 -9.51 -10.12 -13.53
C VAL A 475 -8.97 -8.69 -13.47
N GLY A 476 -7.81 -8.49 -12.85
CA GLY A 476 -7.14 -7.20 -12.77
C GLY A 476 -6.81 -6.62 -14.15
N LEU A 477 -6.30 -7.44 -15.07
CA LEU A 477 -6.03 -7.06 -16.46
C LEU A 477 -7.30 -6.67 -17.20
N ALA A 478 -8.39 -7.46 -17.06
CA ALA A 478 -9.67 -7.16 -17.68
C ALA A 478 -10.26 -5.83 -17.17
N LEU A 479 -10.17 -5.56 -15.87
CA LEU A 479 -10.56 -4.29 -15.27
C LEU A 479 -9.69 -3.14 -15.77
N PHE A 480 -8.37 -3.33 -15.81
CA PHE A 480 -7.44 -2.31 -16.30
C PHE A 480 -7.64 -2.03 -17.79
N ALA A 481 -7.94 -3.04 -18.61
CA ALA A 481 -8.25 -2.90 -20.02
C ALA A 481 -9.53 -2.08 -20.28
N ARG A 482 -10.48 -2.07 -19.35
CA ARG A 482 -11.73 -1.27 -19.44
C ARG A 482 -11.55 0.21 -19.10
N ILE A 483 -10.39 0.61 -18.52
CA ILE A 483 -10.12 2.02 -18.25
C ILE A 483 -10.10 2.77 -19.58
N GLU A 484 -10.84 3.87 -19.68
CA GLU A 484 -10.81 4.75 -20.84
C GLU A 484 -9.40 5.36 -21.00
N ASP A 485 -8.84 5.28 -22.21
CA ASP A 485 -7.48 5.81 -22.49
C ASP A 485 -7.59 7.32 -22.73
N ARG A 486 -7.34 8.10 -21.67
CA ARG A 486 -7.31 9.57 -21.75
C ARG A 486 -5.85 10.02 -21.88
N GLU A 487 -5.54 10.76 -22.93
CA GLU A 487 -4.24 11.35 -23.11
C GLU A 487 -3.85 12.25 -21.93
N LEU A 488 -2.57 12.22 -21.58
CA LEU A 488 -2.06 13.09 -20.52
C LEU A 488 -2.08 14.54 -21.00
N ARG A 489 -2.79 15.40 -20.26
CA ARG A 489 -2.94 16.80 -20.59
C ARG A 489 -1.62 17.54 -20.41
N ASP A 490 -1.23 18.31 -21.43
CA ASP A 490 -0.19 19.33 -21.31
C ASP A 490 -0.83 20.65 -20.81
N LYS A 491 -0.11 21.44 -20.04
CA LYS A 491 -0.58 22.74 -19.49
C LYS A 491 -1.11 23.73 -20.54
N HIS A 492 -0.82 23.51 -21.81
CA HIS A 492 -1.16 24.41 -22.91
C HIS A 492 -2.53 24.16 -23.58
N HIS A 493 -3.26 23.11 -23.19
CA HIS A 493 -4.60 22.89 -23.72
C HIS A 493 -5.65 23.19 -22.63
N PRO A 494 -6.43 24.28 -22.76
CA PRO A 494 -7.62 24.47 -21.92
C PRO A 494 -8.56 23.30 -22.14
N ALA A 495 -9.22 22.87 -21.06
CA ALA A 495 -10.25 21.83 -21.17
C ALA A 495 -11.25 22.24 -22.28
N PRO A 496 -11.69 21.31 -23.15
CA PRO A 496 -12.84 21.60 -24.00
C PRO A 496 -13.97 22.04 -23.08
N ALA A 497 -14.53 23.20 -23.36
CA ALA A 497 -15.76 23.64 -22.72
C ALA A 497 -16.79 22.53 -22.98
N THR A 498 -17.18 21.82 -21.92
CA THR A 498 -18.34 20.94 -21.97
C THR A 498 -19.49 21.84 -22.32
N GLY A 499 -19.90 21.82 -23.58
CA GLY A 499 -21.15 22.41 -24.01
C GLY A 499 -22.29 21.76 -23.23
N GLU A 500 -23.11 22.61 -22.69
CA GLU A 500 -24.47 22.50 -22.17
C GLU A 500 -25.05 21.12 -21.89
#